data_d02296f17b021355973ea85f44237bfc
#
_entry.id   d02296f17b021355973ea85f44237bfc
#
_cell.length_a   1.000
_cell.length_b   1.000
_cell.length_c   1.000
_cell.angle_alpha   90.00
_cell.angle_beta   90.00
_cell.angle_gamma   90.00
#
_symmetry.space_group_name_H-M   'P 1'
#
loop_
_entity.id
_entity.type
_entity.pdbx_description
1 polymer ?
#
loop_
_entity_poly.entity_id
_entity_poly.type
_entity_poly.pdbx_seq_one_letter_code
_entity_poly.pdbx_strand_id
1 'polypeptide(L)'
;MKNRKRSSIRRKITRHVIAALVITVTVMTVINLVYLSRRIIEQQETKLELATQMSAHEVETWLNDMATVTEDMATSLTAIGDLNEATVRAVVDRVALNHPEFFYVYFSDYHGNMTMARGIDFKATGVDPRMRGWYQKAAKYGHTVVIDPYASATRPDVMMVTVATPVYWGTTMVGVVAVDADIESIQEFMNTIDFEEGSYGFLLDSQDNIIVHPNSQYNPTSEAIVSAVEVMPELEEVLDSKGEYITAKDYTGTEMVYSVTKLHDSGWTVAVAYPEKGFLAHVDRGIRISIFVAIICALLAVGDITYTVRKVLKPLDKINPAMDRIMEGDFSTPIDFATADDEIGDLQNKLAMSLAELSDIIHIQQYVLSEMEQGNLAVADMDEFPGEMNDISMSVNSIKARFNDMISDIQFSAINLQSFAMGINETDDIEEIKAIFEELSAEANALMEKTSRFTTMPTTYEVRF
;
A
#
# COMPACT_ATOMS: atom_id res chain seq x y z
N MET A 1 -5.76 26.02 -43.28
CA MET A 1 -5.86 25.99 -41.79
C MET A 1 -5.52 24.58 -41.30
N LYS A 2 -4.47 24.46 -40.44
CA LYS A 2 -4.00 23.15 -39.91
C LYS A 2 -5.11 22.44 -39.13
N ASN A 3 -5.50 21.26 -39.59
CA ASN A 3 -6.42 20.35 -38.93
C ASN A 3 -5.80 19.96 -37.56
N ARG A 4 -6.08 20.68 -36.48
CA ARG A 4 -5.79 20.28 -35.13
C ARG A 4 -6.74 19.08 -34.85
N LYS A 5 -6.24 17.84 -34.90
CA LYS A 5 -6.94 16.68 -34.41
C LYS A 5 -7.46 16.98 -32.99
N ARG A 6 -8.73 17.32 -32.85
CA ARG A 6 -9.36 17.51 -31.53
C ARG A 6 -9.21 16.19 -30.78
N SER A 7 -8.41 16.18 -29.68
CA SER A 7 -8.33 15.00 -28.84
C SER A 7 -9.68 14.81 -28.18
N SER A 8 -10.29 13.63 -28.38
CA SER A 8 -11.56 13.27 -27.77
C SER A 8 -11.55 13.54 -26.26
N ILE A 9 -12.60 14.16 -25.74
CA ILE A 9 -12.83 14.41 -24.31
C ILE A 9 -12.60 13.12 -23.52
N ARG A 10 -13.09 11.99 -24.01
CA ARG A 10 -12.88 10.65 -23.46
C ARG A 10 -11.39 10.37 -23.23
N ARG A 11 -10.51 10.58 -24.21
CA ARG A 11 -9.05 10.35 -24.05
C ARG A 11 -8.44 11.27 -23.01
N LYS A 12 -8.90 12.52 -22.93
CA LYS A 12 -8.40 13.47 -21.93
C LYS A 12 -8.79 13.03 -20.52
N ILE A 13 -10.06 12.76 -20.27
CA ILE A 13 -10.57 12.31 -18.96
C ILE A 13 -9.86 11.01 -18.53
N THR A 14 -9.88 9.98 -19.38
CA THR A 14 -9.23 8.69 -19.09
C THR A 14 -7.76 8.88 -18.72
N ARG A 15 -7.02 9.70 -19.48
CA ARG A 15 -5.59 9.95 -19.20
C ARG A 15 -5.37 10.65 -17.87
N HIS A 16 -6.16 11.67 -17.52
CA HIS A 16 -6.00 12.39 -16.25
C HIS A 16 -6.38 11.53 -15.06
N VAL A 17 -7.47 10.77 -15.16
CA VAL A 17 -7.91 9.88 -14.09
C VAL A 17 -6.91 8.73 -13.88
N ILE A 18 -6.40 8.12 -14.96
CA ILE A 18 -5.35 7.09 -14.86
C ILE A 18 -4.06 7.69 -14.27
N ALA A 19 -3.65 8.88 -14.70
CA ALA A 19 -2.46 9.53 -14.16
C ALA A 19 -2.60 9.81 -12.65
N ALA A 20 -3.74 10.35 -12.23
CA ALA A 20 -4.03 10.57 -10.81
C ALA A 20 -4.00 9.26 -10.01
N LEU A 21 -4.64 8.21 -10.53
CA LEU A 21 -4.64 6.88 -9.90
C LEU A 21 -3.23 6.30 -9.77
N VAL A 22 -2.41 6.36 -10.84
CA VAL A 22 -1.03 5.86 -10.82
C VAL A 22 -0.21 6.60 -9.78
N ILE A 23 -0.34 7.93 -9.70
CA ILE A 23 0.35 8.74 -8.69
C ILE A 23 -0.09 8.30 -7.28
N THR A 24 -1.39 8.19 -7.04
CA THR A 24 -1.93 7.80 -5.73
C THR A 24 -1.45 6.40 -5.33
N VAL A 25 -1.55 5.41 -6.22
CA VAL A 25 -1.08 4.04 -5.95
C VAL A 25 0.42 4.03 -5.69
N THR A 26 1.21 4.77 -6.47
CA THR A 26 2.67 4.84 -6.27
C THR A 26 3.01 5.43 -4.91
N VAL A 27 2.40 6.56 -4.53
CA VAL A 27 2.65 7.21 -3.23
C VAL A 27 2.26 6.27 -2.08
N MET A 28 1.07 5.66 -2.15
CA MET A 28 0.61 4.71 -1.12
C MET A 28 1.52 3.48 -1.03
N THR A 29 1.99 2.96 -2.17
CA THR A 29 2.92 1.82 -2.18
C THR A 29 4.25 2.20 -1.54
N VAL A 30 4.82 3.36 -1.87
CA VAL A 30 6.08 3.82 -1.26
C VAL A 30 5.94 3.99 0.26
N ILE A 31 4.86 4.63 0.73
CA ILE A 31 4.60 4.78 2.16
C ILE A 31 4.47 3.41 2.84
N ASN A 32 3.70 2.50 2.22
CA ASN A 32 3.52 1.14 2.75
C ASN A 32 4.85 0.36 2.81
N LEU A 33 5.68 0.45 1.77
CA LEU A 33 6.99 -0.21 1.74
C LEU A 33 7.91 0.29 2.85
N VAL A 34 8.00 1.61 3.05
CA VAL A 34 8.81 2.19 4.12
C VAL A 34 8.30 1.74 5.49
N TYR A 35 6.98 1.77 5.71
CA TYR A 35 6.38 1.34 6.96
C TYR A 35 6.61 -0.16 7.22
N LEU A 36 6.36 -1.00 6.21
CA LEU A 36 6.53 -2.46 6.31
C LEU A 36 8.00 -2.84 6.57
N SER A 37 8.93 -2.22 5.85
CA SER A 37 10.37 -2.47 6.04
C SER A 37 10.80 -2.16 7.47
N ARG A 38 10.44 -0.98 7.98
CA ARG A 38 10.75 -0.62 9.37
C ARG A 38 10.15 -1.60 10.37
N ARG A 39 8.89 -1.99 10.16
CA ARG A 39 8.20 -2.90 11.06
C ARG A 39 8.82 -4.30 11.09
N ILE A 40 9.25 -4.81 9.92
CA ILE A 40 9.92 -6.11 9.82
C ILE A 40 11.29 -6.03 10.50
N ILE A 41 12.05 -4.97 10.27
CA ILE A 41 13.35 -4.77 10.92
C ILE A 41 13.18 -4.75 12.45
N GLU A 42 12.31 -3.90 13.00
CA GLU A 42 12.02 -3.86 14.44
C GLU A 42 11.63 -5.22 15.03
N GLN A 43 10.84 -6.01 14.30
CA GLN A 43 10.45 -7.35 14.73
C GLN A 43 11.63 -8.32 14.77
N GLN A 44 12.52 -8.26 13.78
CA GLN A 44 13.71 -9.12 13.74
C GLN A 44 14.72 -8.70 14.83
N GLU A 45 14.89 -7.41 15.04
CA GLU A 45 15.69 -6.86 16.14
C GLU A 45 15.19 -7.36 17.50
N THR A 46 13.89 -7.22 17.76
CA THR A 46 13.28 -7.70 19.02
C THR A 46 13.45 -9.21 19.20
N LYS A 47 13.35 -9.99 18.14
CA LYS A 47 13.58 -11.44 18.21
C LYS A 47 15.02 -11.77 18.53
N LEU A 48 15.98 -11.10 17.90
CA LEU A 48 17.39 -11.31 18.12
C LEU A 48 17.77 -10.94 19.56
N GLU A 49 17.27 -9.79 20.04
CA GLU A 49 17.45 -9.36 21.43
C GLU A 49 16.89 -10.38 22.43
N LEU A 50 15.66 -10.84 22.20
CA LEU A 50 15.03 -11.83 23.07
C LEU A 50 15.84 -13.14 23.09
N ALA A 51 16.32 -13.61 21.94
CA ALA A 51 17.18 -14.79 21.87
C ALA A 51 18.47 -14.59 22.67
N THR A 52 19.11 -13.41 22.54
CA THR A 52 20.32 -13.08 23.29
C THR A 52 20.05 -13.01 24.79
N GLN A 53 18.94 -12.39 25.21
CA GLN A 53 18.54 -12.31 26.63
C GLN A 53 18.21 -13.69 27.21
N MET A 54 17.52 -14.55 26.46
CA MET A 54 17.24 -15.92 26.89
C MET A 54 18.53 -16.72 27.07
N SER A 55 19.46 -16.62 26.11
CA SER A 55 20.77 -17.27 26.21
C SER A 55 21.59 -16.74 27.40
N ALA A 56 21.55 -15.43 27.61
CA ALA A 56 22.20 -14.80 28.75
C ALA A 56 21.58 -15.31 30.08
N HIS A 57 20.28 -15.38 30.17
CA HIS A 57 19.58 -15.90 31.36
C HIS A 57 19.92 -17.36 31.68
N GLU A 58 20.07 -18.20 30.67
CA GLU A 58 20.48 -19.60 30.85
C GLU A 58 21.91 -19.72 31.38
N VAL A 59 22.84 -18.94 30.80
CA VAL A 59 24.25 -18.89 31.31
C VAL A 59 24.26 -18.37 32.74
N GLU A 60 23.51 -17.31 33.05
CA GLU A 60 23.42 -16.73 34.38
C GLU A 60 22.81 -17.72 35.39
N THR A 61 21.76 -18.43 34.99
CA THR A 61 21.13 -19.50 35.81
C THR A 61 22.15 -20.58 36.12
N TRP A 62 22.90 -21.06 35.13
CA TRP A 62 23.92 -22.07 35.32
C TRP A 62 25.03 -21.59 36.28
N LEU A 63 25.51 -20.36 36.17
CA LEU A 63 26.50 -19.77 37.11
C LEU A 63 25.90 -19.61 38.50
N ASN A 64 24.64 -19.21 38.63
CA ASN A 64 23.96 -19.05 39.93
C ASN A 64 23.70 -20.39 40.63
N ASP A 65 23.43 -21.45 39.85
CA ASP A 65 23.31 -22.80 40.42
C ASP A 65 24.64 -23.25 41.06
N MET A 66 25.79 -22.99 40.36
CA MET A 66 27.10 -23.25 40.92
C MET A 66 27.40 -22.36 42.16
N ALA A 67 27.00 -21.11 42.14
CA ALA A 67 27.15 -20.18 43.27
C ALA A 67 26.34 -20.65 44.47
N THR A 68 25.09 -21.03 44.29
CA THR A 68 24.22 -21.54 45.32
C THR A 68 24.83 -22.77 46.00
N VAL A 69 25.34 -23.73 45.21
CA VAL A 69 25.98 -24.94 45.78
C VAL A 69 27.21 -24.61 46.58
N THR A 70 28.06 -23.66 46.12
CA THR A 70 29.27 -23.26 46.88
C THR A 70 28.89 -22.48 48.14
N GLU A 71 27.86 -21.64 48.12
CA GLU A 71 27.35 -20.95 49.31
C GLU A 71 26.77 -21.90 50.35
N ASP A 72 26.02 -22.92 49.93
CA ASP A 72 25.49 -23.97 50.77
C ASP A 72 26.62 -24.81 51.40
N MET A 73 27.67 -25.11 50.63
CA MET A 73 28.87 -25.77 51.16
C MET A 73 29.55 -24.90 52.20
N ALA A 74 29.77 -23.61 51.94
CA ALA A 74 30.41 -22.65 52.85
C ALA A 74 29.58 -22.55 54.16
N THR A 75 28.27 -22.43 54.05
CA THR A 75 27.32 -22.37 55.17
C THR A 75 27.38 -23.65 56.00
N SER A 76 27.38 -24.82 55.33
CA SER A 76 27.45 -26.13 55.98
C SER A 76 28.76 -26.27 56.78
N LEU A 77 29.91 -25.95 56.23
CA LEU A 77 31.20 -25.98 56.90
C LEU A 77 31.27 -25.02 58.08
N THR A 78 30.72 -23.81 57.92
CA THR A 78 30.61 -22.80 58.96
C THR A 78 29.75 -23.33 60.13
N ALA A 79 28.60 -23.96 59.84
CA ALA A 79 27.69 -24.49 60.88
C ALA A 79 28.25 -25.70 61.62
N ILE A 80 28.98 -26.57 60.93
CA ILE A 80 29.63 -27.73 61.52
C ILE A 80 30.73 -27.31 62.51
N GLY A 81 31.46 -26.23 62.18
CA GLY A 81 32.52 -25.66 63.02
C GLY A 81 33.76 -26.57 63.21
N ASP A 82 33.91 -27.59 62.38
CA ASP A 82 35.06 -28.49 62.37
C ASP A 82 35.56 -28.71 60.94
N LEU A 83 36.78 -28.30 60.68
CA LEU A 83 37.42 -28.39 59.36
C LEU A 83 38.45 -29.51 59.29
N ASN A 84 38.33 -30.54 60.13
CA ASN A 84 39.19 -31.70 59.93
C ASN A 84 38.93 -32.37 58.56
N GLU A 85 39.92 -33.05 58.03
CA GLU A 85 39.86 -33.61 56.67
C GLU A 85 38.67 -34.57 56.48
N ALA A 86 38.32 -35.34 57.49
CA ALA A 86 37.22 -36.30 57.39
C ALA A 86 35.86 -35.58 57.27
N THR A 87 35.65 -34.50 58.05
CA THR A 87 34.44 -33.68 58.03
C THR A 87 34.32 -32.95 56.69
N VAL A 88 35.36 -32.26 56.22
CA VAL A 88 35.41 -31.58 54.96
C VAL A 88 35.16 -32.55 53.79
N ARG A 89 35.86 -33.71 53.82
CA ARG A 89 35.68 -34.75 52.81
C ARG A 89 34.22 -35.23 52.72
N ALA A 90 33.55 -35.43 53.86
CA ALA A 90 32.15 -35.85 53.88
C ALA A 90 31.22 -34.81 53.21
N VAL A 91 31.53 -33.49 53.34
CA VAL A 91 30.76 -32.42 52.71
C VAL A 91 31.03 -32.39 51.21
N VAL A 92 32.27 -32.33 50.76
CA VAL A 92 32.64 -32.23 49.36
C VAL A 92 32.23 -33.47 48.55
N ASP A 93 32.38 -34.68 49.15
CA ASP A 93 31.93 -35.95 48.50
C ASP A 93 30.42 -36.00 48.34
N ARG A 94 29.65 -35.52 49.35
CA ARG A 94 28.19 -35.45 49.27
C ARG A 94 27.75 -34.52 48.13
N VAL A 95 28.35 -33.33 48.03
CA VAL A 95 28.01 -32.40 46.95
C VAL A 95 28.37 -32.99 45.60
N ALA A 96 29.55 -33.60 45.45
CA ALA A 96 29.98 -34.22 44.20
C ALA A 96 29.13 -35.46 43.82
N LEU A 97 28.45 -36.10 44.78
CA LEU A 97 27.48 -37.18 44.50
C LEU A 97 26.13 -36.64 44.01
N ASN A 98 25.69 -35.52 44.61
CA ASN A 98 24.41 -34.91 44.25
C ASN A 98 24.49 -34.09 42.96
N HIS A 99 25.69 -33.60 42.59
CA HIS A 99 25.98 -32.75 41.44
C HIS A 99 27.05 -33.41 40.56
N PRO A 100 26.69 -34.52 39.84
CA PRO A 100 27.65 -35.21 38.97
C PRO A 100 28.16 -34.38 37.80
N GLU A 101 27.45 -33.29 37.45
CA GLU A 101 27.80 -32.32 36.43
C GLU A 101 29.06 -31.52 36.79
N PHE A 102 29.38 -31.37 38.10
CA PHE A 102 30.60 -30.69 38.50
C PHE A 102 31.84 -31.57 38.30
N PHE A 103 32.82 -31.04 37.60
CA PHE A 103 34.03 -31.77 37.33
C PHE A 103 34.85 -31.96 38.62
N TYR A 104 35.03 -30.89 39.41
CA TYR A 104 35.63 -30.90 40.72
C TYR A 104 34.77 -30.18 41.78
N VAL A 105 34.81 -30.70 42.99
CA VAL A 105 34.25 -30.08 44.20
C VAL A 105 35.29 -30.19 45.29
N TYR A 106 35.66 -29.04 45.92
CA TYR A 106 36.75 -29.01 46.83
C TYR A 106 36.66 -27.87 47.85
N PHE A 107 37.46 -28.01 48.94
CA PHE A 107 37.74 -26.98 49.93
C PHE A 107 39.27 -26.80 50.09
N SER A 108 39.72 -25.57 50.22
CA SER A 108 41.10 -25.27 50.62
C SER A 108 41.10 -24.40 51.87
N ASP A 109 41.86 -24.80 52.88
CA ASP A 109 42.02 -24.00 54.10
C ASP A 109 43.01 -22.86 53.91
N TYR A 110 43.12 -21.96 54.92
CA TYR A 110 44.05 -20.84 54.93
C TYR A 110 45.50 -21.26 55.04
N HIS A 111 45.82 -22.53 55.44
CA HIS A 111 47.14 -23.11 55.46
C HIS A 111 47.59 -23.67 54.09
N GLY A 112 46.68 -23.77 53.12
CA GLY A 112 46.95 -24.35 51.79
C GLY A 112 46.68 -25.85 51.72
N ASN A 113 46.04 -26.47 52.74
CA ASN A 113 45.58 -27.82 52.61
C ASN A 113 44.32 -27.85 51.76
N MET A 114 44.28 -28.73 50.76
CA MET A 114 43.16 -28.88 49.88
C MET A 114 42.56 -30.27 49.99
N THR A 115 41.23 -30.34 50.16
CA THR A 115 40.47 -31.58 50.18
C THR A 115 39.54 -31.56 48.98
N MET A 116 39.75 -32.52 48.06
CA MET A 116 38.94 -32.68 46.89
C MET A 116 38.02 -33.89 47.03
N ALA A 117 36.83 -33.80 46.47
CA ALA A 117 35.89 -34.92 46.36
C ALA A 117 36.50 -36.06 45.55
N ARG A 118 35.88 -37.22 45.68
CA ARG A 118 36.23 -38.44 44.91
C ARG A 118 37.67 -38.91 45.16
N GLY A 119 38.29 -38.51 46.27
CA GLY A 119 39.64 -38.94 46.68
C GLY A 119 40.78 -38.43 45.83
N ILE A 120 40.58 -37.37 45.07
CA ILE A 120 41.61 -36.77 44.23
C ILE A 120 42.68 -36.11 45.14
N ASP A 121 43.95 -36.39 44.88
CA ASP A 121 45.09 -35.80 45.62
C ASP A 121 45.66 -34.58 44.86
N PHE A 122 45.28 -33.37 45.30
CA PHE A 122 45.80 -32.16 44.77
C PHE A 122 47.26 -31.91 45.09
N LYS A 123 47.76 -32.45 46.23
CA LYS A 123 49.17 -32.29 46.63
C LYS A 123 50.13 -32.86 45.59
N ALA A 124 49.69 -33.83 44.79
CA ALA A 124 50.50 -34.41 43.72
C ALA A 124 50.84 -33.40 42.60
N THR A 125 50.07 -32.32 42.49
CA THR A 125 50.34 -31.25 41.50
C THR A 125 51.53 -30.37 41.87
N GLY A 126 51.91 -30.32 43.14
CA GLY A 126 52.94 -29.42 43.66
C GLY A 126 52.55 -27.93 43.71
N VAL A 127 51.28 -27.62 43.45
CA VAL A 127 50.72 -26.24 43.39
C VAL A 127 50.12 -25.85 44.73
N ASP A 128 50.46 -24.68 45.24
CA ASP A 128 49.74 -24.11 46.40
C ASP A 128 48.40 -23.56 45.97
N PRO A 129 47.24 -24.09 46.48
CA PRO A 129 45.92 -23.65 46.09
C PRO A 129 45.67 -22.16 46.37
N ARG A 130 46.33 -21.57 47.36
CA ARG A 130 46.22 -20.12 47.70
C ARG A 130 46.76 -19.20 46.60
N MET A 131 47.63 -19.71 45.74
CA MET A 131 48.20 -18.98 44.60
C MET A 131 47.27 -19.02 43.37
N ARG A 132 46.19 -19.83 43.41
CA ARG A 132 45.25 -19.92 42.31
C ARG A 132 44.26 -18.75 42.31
N GLY A 133 43.86 -18.30 41.12
CA GLY A 133 42.98 -17.14 40.92
C GLY A 133 41.66 -17.25 41.69
N TRP A 134 41.07 -18.45 41.77
CA TRP A 134 39.82 -18.68 42.48
C TRP A 134 39.93 -18.41 43.98
N TYR A 135 41.02 -18.85 44.63
CA TYR A 135 41.28 -18.60 46.04
C TYR A 135 41.54 -17.12 46.30
N GLN A 136 42.42 -16.51 45.49
CA GLN A 136 42.81 -15.11 45.65
C GLN A 136 41.63 -14.16 45.42
N LYS A 137 40.81 -14.37 44.37
CA LYS A 137 39.64 -13.52 44.12
C LYS A 137 38.61 -13.68 45.25
N ALA A 138 38.26 -14.92 45.67
CA ALA A 138 37.31 -15.15 46.76
C ALA A 138 37.80 -14.53 48.08
N ALA A 139 39.09 -14.69 48.43
CA ALA A 139 39.68 -14.09 49.62
C ALA A 139 39.70 -12.55 49.55
N LYS A 140 39.98 -11.97 48.38
CA LYS A 140 40.06 -10.52 48.18
C LYS A 140 38.69 -9.85 48.26
N TYR A 141 37.69 -10.43 47.60
CA TYR A 141 36.33 -9.82 47.51
C TYR A 141 35.46 -10.17 48.71
N GLY A 142 35.71 -11.29 49.39
CA GLY A 142 34.98 -11.70 50.59
C GLY A 142 33.56 -12.24 50.35
N HIS A 143 33.22 -12.52 49.11
CA HIS A 143 31.93 -13.10 48.66
C HIS A 143 32.18 -14.12 47.56
N THR A 144 31.12 -14.78 47.11
CA THR A 144 31.12 -15.73 45.99
C THR A 144 31.60 -15.01 44.71
N VAL A 145 32.51 -15.64 43.98
CA VAL A 145 33.12 -15.12 42.75
C VAL A 145 33.10 -16.15 41.64
N VAL A 146 32.88 -15.68 40.44
CA VAL A 146 33.04 -16.44 39.21
C VAL A 146 34.44 -16.16 38.66
N ILE A 147 35.11 -17.19 38.19
CA ILE A 147 36.46 -17.11 37.65
C ILE A 147 36.43 -17.40 36.17
N ASP A 148 37.05 -16.50 35.40
CA ASP A 148 37.20 -16.67 33.95
C ASP A 148 37.92 -18.00 33.63
N PRO A 149 37.70 -18.61 32.48
CA PRO A 149 38.26 -19.90 32.16
C PRO A 149 39.78 -20.00 32.30
N TYR A 150 40.24 -21.08 32.90
CA TYR A 150 41.67 -21.36 33.05
C TYR A 150 41.95 -22.85 32.99
N ALA A 151 43.20 -23.23 32.68
CA ALA A 151 43.60 -24.62 32.63
C ALA A 151 43.64 -25.26 34.03
N SER A 152 43.08 -26.46 34.15
CA SER A 152 43.09 -27.24 35.40
C SER A 152 44.50 -27.61 35.82
N ALA A 153 44.80 -27.50 37.12
CA ALA A 153 46.08 -27.90 37.66
C ALA A 153 46.30 -29.43 37.69
N THR A 154 45.20 -30.19 37.78
CA THR A 154 45.23 -31.66 37.83
C THR A 154 45.12 -32.28 36.44
N ARG A 155 44.52 -31.55 35.50
CA ARG A 155 44.32 -31.94 34.09
C ARG A 155 44.53 -30.73 33.20
N PRO A 156 45.79 -30.42 32.85
CA PRO A 156 46.13 -29.19 32.09
C PRO A 156 45.50 -29.14 30.70
N ASP A 157 45.01 -30.26 30.17
CA ASP A 157 44.32 -30.38 28.92
C ASP A 157 42.83 -29.93 29.00
N VAL A 158 42.28 -29.68 30.20
CA VAL A 158 40.90 -29.30 30.44
C VAL A 158 40.80 -27.86 30.91
N MET A 159 40.00 -27.07 30.24
CA MET A 159 39.64 -25.70 30.66
C MET A 159 38.46 -25.72 31.59
N MET A 160 38.56 -24.99 32.69
CA MET A 160 37.60 -24.98 33.78
C MET A 160 37.04 -23.59 33.99
N VAL A 161 35.74 -23.54 34.30
CA VAL A 161 35.07 -22.41 34.92
C VAL A 161 34.91 -22.74 36.39
N THR A 162 35.30 -21.85 37.28
CA THR A 162 35.20 -22.07 38.73
C THR A 162 34.30 -21.05 39.39
N VAL A 163 33.44 -21.50 40.28
CA VAL A 163 32.77 -20.64 41.26
C VAL A 163 33.31 -20.95 42.62
N ALA A 164 33.72 -19.89 43.34
CA ALA A 164 34.37 -20.03 44.63
C ALA A 164 33.74 -19.11 45.69
N THR A 165 33.54 -19.64 46.90
CA THR A 165 32.92 -18.96 48.03
C THR A 165 33.83 -19.04 49.25
N PRO A 166 34.18 -17.89 49.91
CA PRO A 166 34.97 -17.92 51.13
C PRO A 166 34.16 -18.46 52.31
N VAL A 167 34.84 -19.24 53.18
CA VAL A 167 34.23 -19.82 54.40
C VAL A 167 34.73 -19.01 55.59
N TYR A 168 33.81 -18.62 56.47
CA TYR A 168 34.12 -17.80 57.64
C TYR A 168 33.75 -18.48 58.97
N TRP A 169 34.56 -18.29 59.95
CA TRP A 169 34.20 -18.48 61.36
C TRP A 169 34.14 -17.10 62.05
N GLY A 170 32.94 -16.66 62.34
CA GLY A 170 32.69 -15.29 62.72
C GLY A 170 33.16 -14.29 61.64
N THR A 171 34.18 -13.50 61.90
CA THR A 171 34.74 -12.54 60.92
C THR A 171 36.03 -13.06 60.28
N THR A 172 36.51 -14.24 60.64
CA THR A 172 37.79 -14.77 60.18
C THR A 172 37.55 -15.74 59.02
N MET A 173 38.16 -15.47 57.88
CA MET A 173 38.16 -16.41 56.76
C MET A 173 39.04 -17.58 57.06
N VAL A 174 38.49 -18.80 57.02
CA VAL A 174 39.13 -20.05 57.33
C VAL A 174 39.48 -20.91 56.10
N GLY A 175 38.92 -20.55 54.94
CA GLY A 175 39.20 -21.21 53.68
C GLY A 175 38.26 -20.77 52.58
N VAL A 176 38.31 -21.47 51.47
CA VAL A 176 37.48 -21.26 50.31
C VAL A 176 36.97 -22.59 49.81
N VAL A 177 35.68 -22.73 49.60
CA VAL A 177 35.04 -23.82 48.83
C VAL A 177 34.94 -23.43 47.38
N ALA A 178 35.01 -24.40 46.48
CA ALA A 178 34.80 -24.12 45.06
C ALA A 178 34.28 -25.39 44.34
N VAL A 179 33.61 -25.11 43.21
CA VAL A 179 33.23 -26.10 42.23
C VAL A 179 33.76 -25.70 40.89
N ASP A 180 34.24 -26.65 40.13
CA ASP A 180 34.69 -26.50 38.78
C ASP A 180 33.70 -27.22 37.83
N ALA A 181 33.34 -26.52 36.76
CA ALA A 181 32.68 -27.10 35.62
C ALA A 181 33.57 -27.08 34.40
N ASP A 182 33.45 -28.10 33.56
CA ASP A 182 34.10 -28.13 32.26
C ASP A 182 33.42 -27.15 31.27
N ILE A 183 34.24 -26.45 30.51
CA ILE A 183 33.76 -25.51 29.49
C ILE A 183 32.90 -26.20 28.41
N GLU A 184 33.11 -27.53 28.19
CA GLU A 184 32.34 -28.30 27.24
C GLU A 184 30.83 -28.24 27.57
N SER A 185 30.44 -28.22 28.85
CA SER A 185 29.05 -28.14 29.29
C SER A 185 28.36 -26.85 28.81
N ILE A 186 29.06 -25.71 28.79
CA ILE A 186 28.54 -24.46 28.26
C ILE A 186 28.56 -24.48 26.72
N GLN A 187 29.54 -25.11 26.09
CA GLN A 187 29.62 -25.25 24.63
C GLN A 187 28.42 -26.01 24.07
N GLU A 188 28.04 -27.14 24.71
CA GLU A 188 26.86 -27.89 24.30
C GLU A 188 25.61 -27.01 24.36
N PHE A 189 25.44 -26.26 25.43
CA PHE A 189 24.32 -25.33 25.59
C PHE A 189 24.34 -24.22 24.49
N MET A 190 25.46 -23.53 24.30
CA MET A 190 25.58 -22.45 23.30
C MET A 190 25.33 -22.95 21.86
N ASN A 191 25.66 -24.22 21.56
CA ASN A 191 25.39 -24.85 20.28
C ASN A 191 23.91 -25.18 20.08
N THR A 192 23.08 -25.21 21.13
CA THR A 192 21.61 -25.38 21.01
C THR A 192 20.87 -24.10 20.66
N ILE A 193 21.57 -22.95 20.69
CA ILE A 193 20.98 -21.67 20.32
C ILE A 193 20.76 -21.67 18.80
N ASP A 194 19.53 -22.00 18.40
CA ASP A 194 19.06 -21.99 17.02
C ASP A 194 18.05 -20.85 16.87
N PHE A 195 18.54 -19.69 16.45
CA PHE A 195 17.67 -18.55 16.21
C PHE A 195 17.04 -18.61 14.81
N GLU A 196 17.86 -18.72 13.78
CA GLU A 196 17.47 -18.96 12.37
C GLU A 196 18.70 -19.51 11.62
N GLU A 197 18.48 -20.04 10.40
CA GLU A 197 19.54 -20.65 9.59
C GLU A 197 20.77 -19.75 9.43
N GLY A 198 21.93 -20.22 9.87
CA GLY A 198 23.20 -19.52 9.83
C GLY A 198 23.48 -18.59 11.01
N SER A 199 22.56 -18.49 11.99
CA SER A 199 22.84 -17.79 13.27
C SER A 199 23.72 -18.64 14.18
N TYR A 200 24.43 -17.97 15.10
CA TYR A 200 25.16 -18.64 16.14
C TYR A 200 25.34 -17.75 17.37
N GLY A 201 25.42 -18.40 18.54
CA GLY A 201 25.77 -17.76 19.79
C GLY A 201 27.23 -17.96 20.14
N PHE A 202 27.81 -17.01 20.85
CA PHE A 202 29.15 -17.14 21.46
C PHE A 202 29.19 -16.42 22.81
N LEU A 203 30.16 -16.80 23.63
CA LEU A 203 30.32 -16.31 24.99
C LEU A 203 31.73 -15.75 25.19
N LEU A 204 31.79 -14.57 25.78
CA LEU A 204 33.05 -13.87 26.12
C LEU A 204 33.20 -13.74 27.63
N ASP A 205 34.43 -13.74 28.09
CA ASP A 205 34.80 -13.46 29.51
C ASP A 205 34.72 -11.96 29.84
N SER A 206 35.10 -11.62 31.06
CA SER A 206 35.12 -10.25 31.57
C SER A 206 36.14 -9.32 30.89
N GLN A 207 37.00 -9.87 30.03
CA GLN A 207 38.06 -9.18 29.28
C GLN A 207 37.89 -9.31 27.77
N ASP A 208 36.68 -9.71 27.33
CA ASP A 208 36.31 -9.92 25.95
C ASP A 208 37.11 -11.04 25.24
N ASN A 209 37.63 -12.00 26.00
CA ASN A 209 38.19 -13.22 25.44
C ASN A 209 37.11 -14.24 25.18
N ILE A 210 37.29 -15.07 24.15
CA ILE A 210 36.33 -16.11 23.78
C ILE A 210 36.32 -17.22 24.82
N ILE A 211 35.18 -17.50 25.41
CA ILE A 211 34.90 -18.69 26.24
C ILE A 211 34.36 -19.81 25.39
N VAL A 212 33.38 -19.52 24.54
CA VAL A 212 32.72 -20.45 23.62
C VAL A 212 32.50 -19.79 22.28
N HIS A 213 32.87 -20.47 21.22
CA HIS A 213 32.66 -20.04 19.86
C HIS A 213 32.25 -21.24 18.97
N PRO A 214 31.38 -21.13 17.98
CA PRO A 214 31.00 -22.23 17.10
C PRO A 214 32.19 -22.82 16.33
N ASN A 215 33.17 -21.99 15.98
CA ASN A 215 34.45 -22.49 15.50
C ASN A 215 35.34 -22.84 16.68
N SER A 216 35.51 -24.12 16.98
CA SER A 216 36.28 -24.64 18.10
C SER A 216 37.76 -24.23 18.13
N GLN A 217 38.32 -23.73 17.00
CA GLN A 217 39.69 -23.22 16.93
C GLN A 217 39.91 -21.97 17.79
N TYR A 218 38.86 -21.23 18.09
CA TYR A 218 38.91 -20.02 18.91
C TYR A 218 38.55 -20.27 20.38
N ASN A 219 38.06 -21.46 20.70
CA ASN A 219 37.80 -21.81 22.10
C ASN A 219 39.09 -21.89 22.91
N PRO A 220 39.08 -21.49 24.20
CA PRO A 220 40.28 -21.44 25.02
C PRO A 220 40.89 -22.82 25.17
N THR A 221 42.21 -22.87 25.14
CA THR A 221 43.03 -24.06 25.41
C THR A 221 44.05 -23.76 26.51
N SER A 222 44.71 -24.79 27.02
CA SER A 222 45.80 -24.61 27.99
C SER A 222 46.96 -23.76 27.47
N GLU A 223 47.10 -23.63 26.15
CA GLU A 223 48.18 -22.92 25.46
C GLU A 223 47.82 -21.50 25.07
N ALA A 224 46.52 -21.26 24.77
CA ALA A 224 46.05 -19.97 24.26
C ALA A 224 44.65 -19.63 24.72
N ILE A 225 44.48 -18.38 25.08
CA ILE A 225 43.17 -17.70 25.23
C ILE A 225 43.11 -16.64 24.14
N VAL A 226 42.04 -16.63 23.35
CA VAL A 226 41.92 -15.81 22.15
C VAL A 226 40.98 -14.63 22.44
N SER A 227 41.40 -13.42 22.15
CA SER A 227 40.55 -12.23 22.22
C SER A 227 39.57 -12.22 21.04
N ALA A 228 38.32 -11.94 21.32
CA ALA A 228 37.30 -11.85 20.28
C ALA A 228 37.57 -10.73 19.27
N VAL A 229 38.15 -9.61 19.74
CA VAL A 229 38.51 -8.47 18.91
C VAL A 229 39.70 -8.78 17.97
N GLU A 230 40.62 -9.68 18.38
CA GLU A 230 41.71 -10.12 17.49
C GLU A 230 41.18 -10.96 16.29
N VAL A 231 40.15 -11.76 16.53
CA VAL A 231 39.50 -12.61 15.50
C VAL A 231 38.51 -11.81 14.65
N MET A 232 37.78 -10.92 15.28
CA MET A 232 36.69 -10.11 14.69
C MET A 232 36.92 -8.64 15.09
N PRO A 233 37.80 -7.90 14.39
CA PRO A 233 38.16 -6.52 14.82
C PRO A 233 36.95 -5.55 14.85
N GLU A 234 35.96 -5.75 13.99
CA GLU A 234 34.75 -4.92 13.96
C GLU A 234 33.83 -5.18 15.18
N LEU A 235 34.06 -6.26 15.95
CA LEU A 235 33.30 -6.59 17.15
C LEU A 235 33.51 -5.59 18.28
N GLU A 236 34.63 -4.86 18.32
CA GLU A 236 34.91 -3.83 19.32
C GLU A 236 33.79 -2.79 19.37
N GLU A 237 33.33 -2.32 18.20
CA GLU A 237 32.20 -1.38 18.09
C GLU A 237 30.88 -2.00 18.58
N VAL A 238 30.66 -3.29 18.32
CA VAL A 238 29.50 -4.02 18.80
C VAL A 238 29.45 -4.14 20.31
N LEU A 239 30.58 -4.46 20.93
CA LEU A 239 30.70 -4.62 22.39
C LEU A 239 30.53 -3.31 23.15
N ASP A 240 30.99 -2.18 22.56
CA ASP A 240 30.79 -0.85 23.11
C ASP A 240 29.37 -0.30 22.90
N SER A 241 28.58 -0.92 22.04
CA SER A 241 27.20 -0.51 21.77
C SER A 241 26.30 -0.77 22.97
N LYS A 242 25.46 0.22 23.30
CA LYS A 242 24.49 0.11 24.40
C LYS A 242 23.12 -0.41 23.88
N GLY A 243 23.11 -1.59 23.25
CA GLY A 243 21.88 -2.19 22.75
C GLY A 243 21.43 -1.70 21.39
N GLU A 244 22.30 -1.03 20.63
CA GLU A 244 22.07 -0.78 19.20
C GLU A 244 22.50 -2.00 18.39
N TYR A 245 21.70 -2.33 17.36
CA TYR A 245 22.03 -3.41 16.43
C TYR A 245 23.12 -2.93 15.47
N ILE A 246 24.29 -3.54 15.57
CA ILE A 246 25.43 -3.21 14.72
C ILE A 246 25.68 -4.34 13.76
N THR A 247 25.88 -4.01 12.51
CA THR A 247 26.33 -4.94 11.49
C THR A 247 27.86 -4.91 11.47
N ALA A 248 28.47 -6.07 11.63
CA ALA A 248 29.91 -6.23 11.58
C ALA A 248 30.28 -7.56 10.90
N LYS A 249 31.51 -7.67 10.39
CA LYS A 249 31.99 -8.91 9.80
C LYS A 249 32.37 -9.90 10.88
N ASP A 250 31.93 -11.16 10.68
CA ASP A 250 32.35 -12.27 11.49
C ASP A 250 33.76 -12.80 11.11
N TYR A 251 34.20 -13.86 11.78
CA TYR A 251 35.44 -14.56 11.51
C TYR A 251 35.58 -15.15 10.11
N THR A 252 34.48 -15.27 9.36
CA THR A 252 34.46 -15.73 7.95
C THR A 252 34.46 -14.56 6.97
N GLY A 253 34.33 -13.32 7.44
CA GLY A 253 34.13 -12.13 6.62
C GLY A 253 32.69 -11.91 6.16
N THR A 254 31.73 -12.65 6.73
CA THR A 254 30.31 -12.48 6.45
C THR A 254 29.74 -11.32 7.27
N GLU A 255 28.94 -10.45 6.64
CA GLU A 255 28.19 -9.40 7.32
C GLU A 255 27.11 -10.03 8.21
N MET A 256 27.22 -9.78 9.53
CA MET A 256 26.32 -10.27 10.56
C MET A 256 25.71 -9.12 11.33
N VAL A 257 24.47 -9.29 11.75
CA VAL A 257 23.81 -8.41 12.73
C VAL A 257 24.02 -9.03 14.11
N TYR A 258 24.52 -8.25 15.05
CA TYR A 258 24.84 -8.72 16.39
C TYR A 258 23.87 -8.16 17.43
N SER A 259 23.56 -8.99 18.42
CA SER A 259 22.96 -8.56 19.68
C SER A 259 23.83 -9.08 20.83
N VAL A 260 24.13 -8.23 21.80
CA VAL A 260 24.99 -8.55 22.94
C VAL A 260 24.28 -8.23 24.24
N THR A 261 24.51 -9.10 25.24
CA THR A 261 24.01 -8.89 26.62
C THR A 261 25.13 -9.22 27.63
N LYS A 262 25.45 -8.25 28.46
CA LYS A 262 26.45 -8.43 29.52
C LYS A 262 25.81 -8.96 30.78
N LEU A 263 26.33 -10.07 31.33
CA LEU A 263 25.91 -10.66 32.57
C LEU A 263 26.38 -9.79 33.74
N HIS A 264 25.50 -9.59 34.72
CA HIS A 264 25.77 -8.63 35.79
C HIS A 264 26.85 -9.09 36.77
N ASP A 265 26.77 -10.36 37.21
CA ASP A 265 27.61 -10.86 38.31
C ASP A 265 29.01 -11.33 37.83
N SER A 266 29.08 -12.00 36.69
CA SER A 266 30.35 -12.49 36.13
C SER A 266 31.07 -11.44 35.28
N GLY A 267 30.32 -10.46 34.71
CA GLY A 267 30.82 -9.53 33.71
C GLY A 267 31.03 -10.16 32.33
N TRP A 268 30.58 -11.41 32.14
CA TRP A 268 30.65 -12.10 30.85
C TRP A 268 29.67 -11.49 29.86
N THR A 269 29.90 -11.70 28.58
CA THR A 269 29.05 -11.21 27.50
C THR A 269 28.57 -12.36 26.66
N VAL A 270 27.27 -12.49 26.55
CA VAL A 270 26.63 -13.37 25.57
C VAL A 270 26.35 -12.55 24.32
N ALA A 271 26.76 -13.08 23.17
CA ALA A 271 26.50 -12.50 21.87
C ALA A 271 25.80 -13.51 20.95
N VAL A 272 24.84 -13.03 20.17
CA VAL A 272 24.19 -13.79 19.11
C VAL A 272 24.41 -13.04 17.79
N ALA A 273 24.92 -13.75 16.79
CA ALA A 273 25.17 -13.25 15.45
C ALA A 273 24.18 -13.86 14.47
N TYR A 274 23.60 -13.03 13.61
CA TYR A 274 22.65 -13.45 12.57
C TYR A 274 23.06 -12.88 11.21
N PRO A 275 23.12 -13.70 10.12
CA PRO A 275 23.51 -13.19 8.81
C PRO A 275 22.62 -12.06 8.33
N GLU A 276 23.20 -10.90 7.96
CA GLU A 276 22.46 -9.74 7.48
C GLU A 276 21.55 -10.08 6.28
N LYS A 277 22.04 -10.94 5.37
CA LYS A 277 21.22 -11.40 4.23
C LYS A 277 19.95 -12.14 4.65
N GLY A 278 20.03 -12.97 5.68
CA GLY A 278 18.88 -13.65 6.27
C GLY A 278 17.94 -12.66 6.93
N PHE A 279 18.51 -11.73 7.72
CA PHE A 279 17.81 -10.65 8.40
C PHE A 279 16.99 -9.80 7.40
N LEU A 280 17.57 -9.41 6.26
CA LEU A 280 16.93 -8.61 5.23
C LEU A 280 16.03 -9.44 4.28
N ALA A 281 16.17 -10.76 4.20
CA ALA A 281 15.38 -11.60 3.31
C ALA A 281 13.87 -11.50 3.57
N HIS A 282 13.48 -11.33 4.83
CA HIS A 282 12.09 -11.11 5.22
C HIS A 282 11.55 -9.78 4.71
N VAL A 283 12.37 -8.74 4.71
CA VAL A 283 12.05 -7.41 4.15
C VAL A 283 11.86 -7.51 2.64
N ASP A 284 12.80 -8.15 1.93
CA ASP A 284 12.75 -8.34 0.48
C ASP A 284 11.51 -9.12 0.03
N ARG A 285 11.13 -10.15 0.78
CA ARG A 285 9.90 -10.91 0.50
C ARG A 285 8.67 -10.04 0.65
N GLY A 286 8.58 -9.26 1.72
CA GLY A 286 7.49 -8.32 1.97
C GLY A 286 7.38 -7.26 0.86
N ILE A 287 8.51 -6.71 0.44
CA ILE A 287 8.60 -5.74 -0.66
C ILE A 287 8.07 -6.34 -1.96
N ARG A 288 8.53 -7.53 -2.36
CA ARG A 288 8.07 -8.20 -3.60
C ARG A 288 6.57 -8.46 -3.61
N ILE A 289 6.02 -8.95 -2.49
CA ILE A 289 4.57 -9.20 -2.37
C ILE A 289 3.79 -7.90 -2.48
N SER A 290 4.21 -6.83 -1.78
CA SER A 290 3.55 -5.53 -1.80
C SER A 290 3.54 -4.91 -3.20
N ILE A 291 4.66 -4.96 -3.93
CA ILE A 291 4.76 -4.48 -5.31
C ILE A 291 3.83 -5.29 -6.22
N PHE A 292 3.81 -6.61 -6.10
CA PHE A 292 2.97 -7.48 -6.92
C PHE A 292 1.47 -7.18 -6.72
N VAL A 293 1.03 -7.02 -5.47
CA VAL A 293 -0.35 -6.64 -5.14
C VAL A 293 -0.69 -5.26 -5.69
N ALA A 294 0.22 -4.28 -5.54
CA ALA A 294 0.01 -2.93 -6.06
C ALA A 294 -0.17 -2.92 -7.59
N ILE A 295 0.62 -3.71 -8.32
CA ILE A 295 0.50 -3.84 -9.78
C ILE A 295 -0.86 -4.43 -10.17
N ILE A 296 -1.30 -5.50 -9.49
CA ILE A 296 -2.62 -6.11 -9.76
C ILE A 296 -3.73 -5.10 -9.51
N CYS A 297 -3.72 -4.42 -8.35
CA CYS A 297 -4.72 -3.40 -8.02
C CYS A 297 -4.75 -2.26 -9.06
N ALA A 298 -3.59 -1.80 -9.51
CA ALA A 298 -3.49 -0.77 -10.54
C ALA A 298 -4.08 -1.23 -11.88
N LEU A 299 -3.79 -2.47 -12.31
CA LEU A 299 -4.33 -3.02 -13.56
C LEU A 299 -5.86 -3.16 -13.51
N LEU A 300 -6.40 -3.67 -12.40
CA LEU A 300 -7.84 -3.79 -12.20
C LEU A 300 -8.53 -2.41 -12.22
N ALA A 301 -7.96 -1.43 -11.52
CA ALA A 301 -8.51 -0.08 -11.49
C ALA A 301 -8.45 0.62 -12.85
N VAL A 302 -7.35 0.46 -13.63
CA VAL A 302 -7.26 0.98 -15.00
C VAL A 302 -8.29 0.32 -15.91
N GLY A 303 -8.50 -0.99 -15.76
CA GLY A 303 -9.53 -1.74 -16.48
C GLY A 303 -10.94 -1.19 -16.20
N ASP A 304 -11.28 -1.06 -14.91
CA ASP A 304 -12.57 -0.54 -14.47
C ASP A 304 -12.81 0.92 -14.92
N ILE A 305 -11.85 1.81 -14.73
CA ILE A 305 -11.94 3.20 -15.22
C ILE A 305 -12.16 3.25 -16.72
N THR A 306 -11.41 2.44 -17.48
CA THR A 306 -11.53 2.42 -18.94
C THR A 306 -12.91 1.92 -19.37
N TYR A 307 -13.41 0.89 -18.71
CA TYR A 307 -14.76 0.34 -18.95
C TYR A 307 -15.84 1.37 -18.61
N THR A 308 -15.79 1.97 -17.43
CA THR A 308 -16.76 2.95 -16.95
C THR A 308 -16.80 4.19 -17.82
N VAL A 309 -15.65 4.80 -18.13
CA VAL A 309 -15.56 5.97 -19.02
C VAL A 309 -16.09 5.65 -20.44
N ARG A 310 -15.83 4.43 -20.93
CA ARG A 310 -16.39 3.99 -22.22
C ARG A 310 -17.90 3.87 -22.15
N LYS A 311 -18.45 3.28 -21.10
CA LYS A 311 -19.88 3.06 -20.94
C LYS A 311 -20.62 4.39 -20.79
N VAL A 312 -20.17 5.28 -19.91
CA VAL A 312 -20.81 6.58 -19.63
C VAL A 312 -20.75 7.54 -20.84
N LEU A 313 -19.64 7.57 -21.57
CA LEU A 313 -19.47 8.51 -22.68
C LEU A 313 -19.90 7.92 -24.04
N LYS A 314 -20.38 6.67 -24.10
CA LYS A 314 -20.84 6.04 -25.35
C LYS A 314 -22.03 6.78 -26.01
N PRO A 315 -23.03 7.28 -25.28
CA PRO A 315 -24.15 8.02 -25.89
C PRO A 315 -23.72 9.27 -26.66
N LEU A 316 -22.63 9.95 -26.25
CA LEU A 316 -22.10 11.11 -26.96
C LEU A 316 -21.64 10.80 -28.39
N ASP A 317 -21.25 9.56 -28.66
CA ASP A 317 -20.87 9.11 -30.01
C ASP A 317 -22.06 9.12 -30.96
N LYS A 318 -23.32 9.09 -30.47
CA LYS A 318 -24.56 9.20 -31.23
C LYS A 318 -25.04 10.64 -31.38
N ILE A 319 -24.85 11.47 -30.35
CA ILE A 319 -25.27 12.87 -30.33
C ILE A 319 -24.49 13.72 -31.36
N ASN A 320 -23.17 13.57 -31.42
CA ASN A 320 -22.32 14.37 -32.29
C ASN A 320 -22.72 14.28 -33.78
N PRO A 321 -22.85 13.07 -34.38
CA PRO A 321 -23.28 12.96 -35.79
C PRO A 321 -24.69 13.48 -36.04
N ALA A 322 -25.58 13.39 -35.05
CA ALA A 322 -26.92 13.94 -35.15
C ALA A 322 -26.89 15.48 -35.20
N MET A 323 -26.05 16.10 -34.34
CA MET A 323 -25.86 17.56 -34.40
C MET A 323 -25.23 18.03 -35.72
N ASP A 324 -24.29 17.26 -36.30
CA ASP A 324 -23.70 17.59 -37.59
C ASP A 324 -24.77 17.56 -38.69
N ARG A 325 -25.69 16.57 -38.71
CA ARG A 325 -26.84 16.51 -39.65
C ARG A 325 -27.82 17.67 -39.45
N ILE A 326 -28.13 18.00 -38.20
CA ILE A 326 -28.99 19.18 -37.92
C ILE A 326 -28.37 20.44 -38.49
N MET A 327 -27.03 20.62 -38.40
CA MET A 327 -26.30 21.75 -38.98
C MET A 327 -26.36 21.76 -40.51
N GLU A 328 -26.48 20.60 -41.15
CA GLU A 328 -26.69 20.43 -42.61
C GLU A 328 -28.16 20.60 -43.04
N GLY A 329 -29.06 20.78 -42.08
CA GLY A 329 -30.50 20.95 -42.34
C GLY A 329 -31.29 19.64 -42.44
N ASP A 330 -30.69 18.48 -42.11
CA ASP A 330 -31.37 17.21 -42.04
C ASP A 330 -32.00 17.00 -40.64
N PHE A 331 -33.28 17.22 -40.55
CA PHE A 331 -34.08 16.99 -39.33
C PHE A 331 -34.88 15.69 -39.41
N SER A 332 -34.83 14.96 -40.55
CA SER A 332 -35.68 13.80 -40.81
C SER A 332 -35.16 12.51 -40.17
N THR A 333 -33.87 12.44 -39.84
CA THR A 333 -33.26 11.22 -39.31
C THR A 333 -33.44 11.13 -37.81
N PRO A 334 -34.19 10.19 -37.25
CA PRO A 334 -34.44 10.11 -35.81
C PRO A 334 -33.20 9.71 -35.05
N ILE A 335 -33.12 10.14 -33.79
CA ILE A 335 -32.13 9.71 -32.81
C ILE A 335 -32.79 8.65 -31.93
N ASP A 336 -32.12 7.50 -31.72
CA ASP A 336 -32.60 6.49 -30.78
C ASP A 336 -32.62 7.04 -29.36
N PHE A 337 -33.62 6.66 -28.57
CA PHE A 337 -33.66 6.97 -27.15
C PHE A 337 -32.52 6.26 -26.42
N ALA A 338 -31.97 6.93 -25.43
CA ALA A 338 -30.94 6.36 -24.55
C ALA A 338 -31.57 5.33 -23.62
N THR A 339 -30.80 4.27 -23.36
CA THR A 339 -31.15 3.27 -22.34
C THR A 339 -30.50 3.57 -20.98
N ALA A 340 -29.57 4.56 -20.92
CA ALA A 340 -28.92 4.99 -19.72
C ALA A 340 -29.78 5.98 -18.94
N ASP A 341 -29.89 5.76 -17.63
CA ASP A 341 -30.66 6.61 -16.71
C ASP A 341 -29.67 7.55 -15.97
N ASP A 342 -29.02 8.40 -16.77
CA ASP A 342 -28.06 9.40 -16.31
C ASP A 342 -28.26 10.73 -17.09
N GLU A 343 -27.50 11.75 -16.72
CA GLU A 343 -27.60 13.10 -17.33
C GLU A 343 -27.29 13.08 -18.83
N ILE A 344 -26.44 12.17 -19.30
CA ILE A 344 -26.11 12.02 -20.72
C ILE A 344 -27.25 11.34 -21.47
N GLY A 345 -27.89 10.35 -20.85
CA GLY A 345 -29.09 9.70 -21.36
C GLY A 345 -30.25 10.68 -21.45
N ASP A 346 -30.50 11.47 -20.43
CA ASP A 346 -31.51 12.51 -20.42
C ASP A 346 -31.27 13.55 -21.52
N LEU A 347 -30.04 14.00 -21.71
CA LEU A 347 -29.65 14.91 -22.79
C LEU A 347 -29.96 14.29 -24.19
N GLN A 348 -29.60 13.02 -24.37
CA GLN A 348 -29.87 12.32 -25.63
C GLN A 348 -31.40 12.22 -25.90
N ASN A 349 -32.16 11.90 -24.86
CA ASN A 349 -33.64 11.77 -24.98
C ASN A 349 -34.29 13.12 -25.28
N LYS A 350 -33.90 14.17 -24.59
CA LYS A 350 -34.38 15.53 -24.87
C LYS A 350 -34.04 15.99 -26.29
N LEU A 351 -32.84 15.71 -26.77
CA LEU A 351 -32.45 16.02 -28.15
C LEU A 351 -33.26 15.21 -29.14
N ALA A 352 -33.52 13.91 -28.89
CA ALA A 352 -34.34 13.07 -29.76
C ALA A 352 -35.75 13.59 -29.84
N MET A 353 -36.38 13.98 -28.72
CA MET A 353 -37.72 14.56 -28.67
C MET A 353 -37.78 15.90 -29.42
N SER A 354 -36.82 16.81 -29.16
CA SER A 354 -36.80 18.11 -29.85
C SER A 354 -36.61 17.97 -31.37
N LEU A 355 -35.80 16.99 -31.82
CA LEU A 355 -35.60 16.74 -33.24
C LEU A 355 -36.85 16.15 -33.89
N ALA A 356 -37.53 15.21 -33.25
CA ALA A 356 -38.79 14.66 -33.73
C ALA A 356 -39.85 15.77 -33.89
N GLU A 357 -39.99 16.63 -32.87
CA GLU A 357 -40.95 17.75 -32.91
C GLU A 357 -40.63 18.75 -34.05
N LEU A 358 -39.33 19.11 -34.23
CA LEU A 358 -38.91 19.95 -35.35
C LEU A 358 -39.19 19.29 -36.72
N SER A 359 -38.95 17.99 -36.85
CA SER A 359 -39.23 17.23 -38.07
C SER A 359 -40.71 17.25 -38.39
N ASP A 360 -41.57 17.01 -37.41
CA ASP A 360 -43.04 17.02 -37.58
C ASP A 360 -43.53 18.41 -38.00
N ILE A 361 -43.05 19.48 -37.39
CA ILE A 361 -43.37 20.86 -37.74
C ILE A 361 -43.01 21.13 -39.21
N ILE A 362 -41.79 20.77 -39.63
CA ILE A 362 -41.31 20.97 -41.00
C ILE A 362 -42.20 20.17 -42.00
N HIS A 363 -42.52 18.92 -41.67
CA HIS A 363 -43.38 18.09 -42.53
C HIS A 363 -44.78 18.67 -42.66
N ILE A 364 -45.40 19.14 -41.58
CA ILE A 364 -46.70 19.78 -41.60
C ILE A 364 -46.66 21.05 -42.45
N GLN A 365 -45.64 21.90 -42.28
CA GLN A 365 -45.44 23.09 -43.10
C GLN A 365 -45.31 22.75 -44.58
N GLN A 366 -44.45 21.77 -44.93
CA GLN A 366 -44.29 21.32 -46.32
C GLN A 366 -45.58 20.81 -46.92
N TYR A 367 -46.35 20.03 -46.15
CA TYR A 367 -47.63 19.53 -46.58
C TYR A 367 -48.62 20.67 -46.88
N VAL A 368 -48.84 21.60 -45.95
CA VAL A 368 -49.76 22.73 -46.13
C VAL A 368 -49.34 23.61 -47.32
N LEU A 369 -48.04 23.93 -47.43
CA LEU A 369 -47.54 24.73 -48.54
C LEU A 369 -47.66 24.01 -49.90
N SER A 370 -47.47 22.69 -49.95
CA SER A 370 -47.64 21.88 -51.15
C SER A 370 -49.15 21.81 -51.61
N GLU A 371 -50.04 21.70 -50.63
CA GLU A 371 -51.50 21.76 -50.94
C GLU A 371 -51.88 23.16 -51.49
N MET A 372 -51.37 24.21 -50.91
CA MET A 372 -51.54 25.58 -51.42
C MET A 372 -50.98 25.77 -52.85
N GLU A 373 -49.76 25.21 -53.11
CA GLU A 373 -49.14 25.24 -54.45
C GLU A 373 -50.03 24.56 -55.49
N GLN A 374 -50.69 23.48 -55.12
CA GLN A 374 -51.64 22.75 -55.96
C GLN A 374 -52.98 23.45 -56.10
N GLY A 375 -53.20 24.57 -55.44
CA GLY A 375 -54.42 25.37 -55.44
C GLY A 375 -55.48 24.91 -54.43
N ASN A 376 -55.15 23.99 -53.55
CA ASN A 376 -56.04 23.56 -52.46
C ASN A 376 -55.89 24.48 -51.26
N LEU A 377 -56.68 25.54 -51.20
CA LEU A 377 -56.74 26.48 -50.05
C LEU A 377 -57.71 26.01 -48.95
N ALA A 378 -58.42 24.90 -49.14
CA ALA A 378 -59.34 24.30 -48.18
C ALA A 378 -58.60 23.35 -47.18
N VAL A 379 -57.26 23.18 -47.31
CA VAL A 379 -56.50 22.40 -46.39
C VAL A 379 -56.63 22.99 -44.94
N ALA A 380 -56.65 22.12 -43.91
CA ALA A 380 -56.84 22.54 -42.55
C ALA A 380 -55.72 23.54 -42.12
N ASP A 381 -56.04 24.42 -41.18
CA ASP A 381 -55.03 25.30 -40.57
C ASP A 381 -53.99 24.48 -39.85
N MET A 382 -52.76 24.99 -39.84
CA MET A 382 -51.72 24.40 -39.02
C MET A 382 -52.06 24.62 -37.55
N ASP A 383 -51.83 23.57 -36.73
CA ASP A 383 -51.96 23.60 -35.27
C ASP A 383 -51.02 24.62 -34.62
N GLU A 384 -51.30 25.00 -33.38
CA GLU A 384 -50.38 25.80 -32.57
C GLU A 384 -49.13 24.97 -32.22
N PHE A 385 -47.96 25.54 -32.48
CA PHE A 385 -46.68 24.96 -32.12
C PHE A 385 -46.07 25.65 -30.89
N PRO A 386 -45.16 25.00 -30.16
CA PRO A 386 -44.52 25.61 -28.99
C PRO A 386 -43.57 26.74 -29.38
N GLY A 387 -43.57 27.81 -28.55
CA GLY A 387 -42.62 28.93 -28.65
C GLY A 387 -42.68 29.71 -29.97
N GLU A 388 -41.52 30.13 -30.46
CA GLU A 388 -41.41 30.95 -31.69
C GLU A 388 -41.87 30.22 -32.97
N MET A 389 -41.95 28.88 -32.92
CA MET A 389 -42.48 28.11 -34.08
C MET A 389 -43.96 28.39 -34.34
N ASN A 390 -44.70 28.87 -33.35
CA ASN A 390 -46.09 29.28 -33.51
C ASN A 390 -46.22 30.49 -34.47
N ASP A 391 -45.25 31.40 -34.46
CA ASP A 391 -45.26 32.55 -35.37
C ASP A 391 -45.21 32.15 -36.83
N ILE A 392 -44.52 31.04 -37.13
CA ILE A 392 -44.46 30.45 -38.49
C ILE A 392 -45.85 29.87 -38.85
N SER A 393 -46.47 29.09 -37.96
CA SER A 393 -47.81 28.54 -38.14
C SER A 393 -48.83 29.63 -38.39
N MET A 394 -48.87 30.65 -37.55
CA MET A 394 -49.74 31.80 -37.70
C MET A 394 -49.50 32.55 -39.03
N SER A 395 -48.22 32.69 -39.44
CA SER A 395 -47.88 33.34 -40.70
C SER A 395 -48.38 32.55 -41.91
N VAL A 396 -48.14 31.22 -41.92
CA VAL A 396 -48.62 30.35 -43.00
C VAL A 396 -50.17 30.35 -43.08
N ASN A 397 -50.85 30.20 -41.93
CA ASN A 397 -52.31 30.27 -41.87
C ASN A 397 -52.83 31.65 -42.35
N SER A 398 -52.18 32.72 -41.96
CA SER A 398 -52.54 34.07 -42.44
C SER A 398 -52.35 34.24 -43.95
N ILE A 399 -51.26 33.71 -44.51
CA ILE A 399 -51.00 33.71 -45.94
C ILE A 399 -52.10 32.92 -46.67
N LYS A 400 -52.39 31.71 -46.18
CA LYS A 400 -53.48 30.87 -46.75
C LYS A 400 -54.81 31.59 -46.75
N ALA A 401 -55.23 32.19 -45.61
CA ALA A 401 -56.45 32.93 -45.49
C ALA A 401 -56.51 34.10 -46.52
N ARG A 402 -55.44 34.89 -46.64
CA ARG A 402 -55.37 35.99 -47.62
C ARG A 402 -55.45 35.50 -49.05
N PHE A 403 -54.78 34.40 -49.38
CA PHE A 403 -54.95 33.78 -50.74
C PHE A 403 -56.40 33.28 -51.01
N ASN A 404 -57.01 32.64 -50.02
CA ASN A 404 -58.40 32.19 -50.15
C ASN A 404 -59.37 33.37 -50.40
N ASP A 405 -59.19 34.44 -49.59
CA ASP A 405 -59.99 35.66 -49.76
C ASP A 405 -59.78 36.27 -51.15
N MET A 406 -58.51 36.38 -51.60
CA MET A 406 -58.19 36.93 -52.91
C MET A 406 -58.80 36.07 -54.04
N ILE A 407 -58.67 34.74 -54.02
CA ILE A 407 -59.23 33.87 -55.02
C ILE A 407 -60.75 33.94 -55.02
N SER A 408 -61.37 34.01 -53.83
CA SER A 408 -62.85 34.16 -53.72
C SER A 408 -63.29 35.50 -54.29
N ASP A 409 -62.56 36.58 -54.00
CA ASP A 409 -62.87 37.87 -54.62
C ASP A 409 -62.74 37.86 -56.14
N ILE A 410 -61.69 37.19 -56.69
CA ILE A 410 -61.50 37.04 -58.14
C ILE A 410 -62.67 36.22 -58.77
N GLN A 411 -63.04 35.10 -58.15
CA GLN A 411 -64.12 34.27 -58.57
C GLN A 411 -65.44 35.05 -58.57
N PHE A 412 -65.72 35.79 -57.47
CA PHE A 412 -66.94 36.61 -57.40
C PHE A 412 -66.93 37.67 -58.46
N SER A 413 -65.80 38.39 -58.70
CA SER A 413 -65.75 39.37 -59.80
C SER A 413 -65.84 38.76 -61.17
N ALA A 414 -65.29 37.54 -61.39
CA ALA A 414 -65.45 36.82 -62.63
C ALA A 414 -66.92 36.43 -62.91
N ILE A 415 -67.68 36.01 -61.89
CA ILE A 415 -69.14 35.69 -61.98
C ILE A 415 -69.90 37.00 -62.32
N ASN A 416 -69.56 38.12 -61.65
CA ASN A 416 -70.19 39.39 -61.93
C ASN A 416 -69.92 39.83 -63.38
N LEU A 417 -68.65 39.74 -63.85
CA LEU A 417 -68.24 40.06 -65.22
C LEU A 417 -69.02 39.18 -66.22
N GLN A 418 -69.25 37.89 -65.95
CA GLN A 418 -70.02 36.99 -66.76
C GLN A 418 -71.53 37.40 -66.80
N SER A 419 -72.05 37.81 -65.61
CA SER A 419 -73.43 38.32 -65.54
C SER A 419 -73.62 39.60 -66.32
N PHE A 420 -72.67 40.57 -66.18
CA PHE A 420 -72.68 41.78 -66.95
C PHE A 420 -72.63 41.53 -68.50
N ALA A 421 -71.75 40.59 -68.94
CA ALA A 421 -71.63 40.18 -70.33
C ALA A 421 -72.92 39.54 -70.86
N MET A 422 -73.63 38.80 -70.03
CA MET A 422 -74.96 38.24 -70.42
C MET A 422 -76.01 39.34 -70.54
N GLY A 423 -76.02 40.29 -69.56
CA GLY A 423 -76.97 41.42 -69.60
C GLY A 423 -76.77 42.30 -70.87
N ILE A 424 -75.54 42.54 -71.28
CA ILE A 424 -75.30 43.26 -72.55
C ILE A 424 -75.81 42.53 -73.76
N ASN A 425 -75.82 41.20 -73.76
CA ASN A 425 -76.36 40.40 -74.89
C ASN A 425 -77.92 40.30 -74.93
N GLU A 426 -78.54 40.62 -73.79
CA GLU A 426 -80.04 40.49 -73.67
C GLU A 426 -80.77 41.84 -73.86
N THR A 427 -80.05 42.99 -73.90
CA THR A 427 -80.69 44.29 -74.10
C THR A 427 -80.18 45.04 -75.32
N ASP A 428 -81.12 45.71 -76.06
CA ASP A 428 -80.80 46.62 -77.18
C ASP A 428 -80.84 48.12 -76.74
N ASP A 429 -81.10 48.39 -75.44
CA ASP A 429 -81.25 49.74 -74.93
C ASP A 429 -79.83 50.32 -74.56
N ILE A 430 -79.46 51.42 -75.27
CA ILE A 430 -78.20 52.09 -75.14
C ILE A 430 -77.97 52.67 -73.72
N GLU A 431 -78.96 53.14 -72.99
CA GLU A 431 -78.84 53.64 -71.64
C GLU A 431 -78.57 52.53 -70.61
N GLU A 432 -79.20 51.36 -70.79
CA GLU A 432 -79.05 50.15 -70.00
C GLU A 432 -77.61 49.58 -70.22
N ILE A 433 -77.14 49.50 -71.45
CA ILE A 433 -75.80 49.11 -71.81
C ILE A 433 -74.77 50.05 -71.15
N LYS A 434 -75.03 51.35 -71.11
CA LYS A 434 -74.12 52.33 -70.51
C LYS A 434 -74.05 52.13 -68.96
N ALA A 435 -75.15 51.88 -68.28
CA ALA A 435 -75.25 51.59 -66.92
C ALA A 435 -74.45 50.30 -66.53
N ILE A 436 -74.56 49.25 -67.32
CA ILE A 436 -73.80 47.98 -67.18
C ILE A 436 -72.31 48.24 -67.34
N PHE A 437 -71.91 49.10 -68.31
CA PHE A 437 -70.48 49.47 -68.43
C PHE A 437 -69.93 50.27 -67.28
N GLU A 438 -70.76 51.15 -66.69
CA GLU A 438 -70.34 51.88 -65.47
C GLU A 438 -70.17 50.94 -64.27
N GLU A 439 -71.04 49.97 -64.07
CA GLU A 439 -70.93 48.93 -63.06
C GLU A 439 -69.71 48.01 -63.33
N LEU A 440 -69.53 47.60 -64.59
CA LEU A 440 -68.32 46.82 -64.97
C LEU A 440 -67.02 47.54 -64.71
N SER A 441 -66.96 48.84 -64.98
CA SER A 441 -65.78 49.67 -64.69
C SER A 441 -65.57 49.82 -63.23
N ALA A 442 -66.62 49.94 -62.42
CA ALA A 442 -66.50 50.04 -60.94
C ALA A 442 -65.98 48.71 -60.37
N GLU A 443 -66.49 47.55 -60.81
CA GLU A 443 -66.05 46.24 -60.36
C GLU A 443 -64.61 45.95 -60.80
N ALA A 444 -64.21 46.31 -62.05
CA ALA A 444 -62.81 46.18 -62.48
C ALA A 444 -61.87 47.06 -61.67
N ASN A 445 -62.28 48.30 -61.30
CA ASN A 445 -61.47 49.16 -60.43
C ASN A 445 -61.38 48.60 -59.01
N ALA A 446 -62.44 48.08 -58.42
CA ALA A 446 -62.46 47.45 -57.15
C ALA A 446 -61.50 46.22 -57.08
N LEU A 447 -61.52 45.39 -58.17
CA LEU A 447 -60.61 44.25 -58.27
C LEU A 447 -59.16 44.70 -58.42
N MET A 448 -58.89 45.73 -59.19
CA MET A 448 -57.58 46.35 -59.32
C MET A 448 -57.07 46.88 -57.94
N GLU A 449 -57.91 47.54 -57.16
CA GLU A 449 -57.53 48.03 -55.81
C GLU A 449 -57.21 46.87 -54.85
N LYS A 450 -58.06 45.81 -54.86
CA LYS A 450 -57.79 44.63 -54.02
C LYS A 450 -56.52 43.91 -54.40
N THR A 451 -56.22 43.75 -55.70
CA THR A 451 -54.97 43.11 -56.17
C THR A 451 -53.73 43.96 -56.08
N SER A 452 -53.88 45.31 -56.09
CA SER A 452 -52.76 46.25 -55.96
C SER A 452 -51.97 46.16 -54.60
N ARG A 453 -52.58 45.51 -53.61
CA ARG A 453 -51.90 45.21 -52.31
C ARG A 453 -50.83 44.18 -52.46
N PHE A 454 -50.77 43.46 -53.58
CA PHE A 454 -49.71 42.49 -53.87
C PHE A 454 -48.70 43.11 -54.86
N THR A 455 -47.46 43.21 -54.46
CA THR A 455 -46.37 43.57 -55.37
C THR A 455 -46.11 42.32 -56.23
N THR A 456 -46.63 42.31 -57.47
CA THR A 456 -46.33 41.22 -58.41
C THR A 456 -45.01 41.46 -59.11
N MET A 457 -44.31 40.39 -59.48
CA MET A 457 -43.18 40.54 -60.43
C MET A 457 -43.71 41.17 -61.71
N PRO A 458 -42.94 42.07 -62.36
CA PRO A 458 -43.36 42.69 -63.62
C PRO A 458 -43.60 41.59 -64.69
N THR A 459 -44.86 41.31 -64.95
CA THR A 459 -45.28 40.47 -66.04
C THR A 459 -45.50 41.32 -67.26
N THR A 460 -44.69 41.17 -68.27
CA THR A 460 -44.86 41.80 -69.60
C THR A 460 -46.02 41.10 -70.28
N TYR A 461 -47.26 41.58 -70.06
CA TYR A 461 -48.37 41.24 -70.90
C TYR A 461 -48.43 42.24 -72.09
N GLU A 462 -48.02 41.81 -73.32
CA GLU A 462 -48.38 42.53 -74.52
C GLU A 462 -49.88 42.38 -74.73
N VAL A 463 -50.64 43.43 -74.47
CA VAL A 463 -52.08 43.50 -74.91
C VAL A 463 -52.03 43.70 -76.40
N ARG A 464 -52.29 42.66 -77.20
CA ARG A 464 -52.58 42.75 -78.63
C ARG A 464 -54.07 43.17 -78.81
N PHE A 465 -54.25 44.44 -79.25
CA PHE A 465 -55.59 44.88 -79.75
C PHE A 465 -55.92 44.25 -81.10
#